data_2124a224f362770257f2ed293b32f9c0
#
_entry.id   2124a224f362770257f2ed293b32f9c0
#
_cell.length_a   1.000
_cell.length_b   1.000
_cell.length_c   1.000
_cell.angle_alpha   90.00
_cell.angle_beta   90.00
_cell.angle_gamma   90.00
#
_symmetry.space_group_name_H-M   'P 1'
#
loop_
_entity.id
_entity.type
_entity.pdbx_description
1 polymer ?
#
loop_
_entity_poly.entity_id
_entity_poly.type
_entity_poly.pdbx_seq_one_letter_code
_entity_poly.pdbx_strand_id
1 'polypeptide(L)'
;ARKKDTDVIALWPSLNGGTVLSADNQTFSTANVHAAISRAKANNFGNQLYIIHHPNAVAELSKASATTADTAAAAGLTNGWSVDLLQNFYSGLRPINGVSIFEDGNIGKISTTDSGYGVIADKTAMAALNSVDTRTERQRDASLRATEVVMTADYGVFELDDSRGAAFRAEIGDLSFS
;
A
#
# COMPACT_ATOMS: atom_id res chain seq x y z
N ALA A 1 -13.94 -9.84 -3.31
CA ALA A 1 -12.58 -9.31 -3.35
C ALA A 1 -12.49 -8.02 -2.55
N ARG A 2 -13.06 -6.91 -2.97
CA ARG A 2 -12.90 -5.58 -2.35
C ARG A 2 -13.13 -5.53 -0.83
N LYS A 3 -14.14 -6.24 -0.31
CA LYS A 3 -14.40 -6.26 1.15
C LYS A 3 -13.25 -6.91 1.91
N LYS A 4 -12.66 -8.00 1.41
CA LYS A 4 -11.51 -8.66 2.04
C LYS A 4 -10.31 -7.70 2.11
N ASP A 5 -10.05 -6.97 1.04
CA ASP A 5 -8.95 -6.00 0.98
C ASP A 5 -9.17 -4.86 1.97
N THR A 6 -10.39 -4.32 2.05
CA THR A 6 -10.71 -3.27 3.04
C THR A 6 -10.62 -3.75 4.48
N ASP A 7 -10.96 -5.00 4.76
CA ASP A 7 -10.84 -5.57 6.12
C ASP A 7 -9.36 -5.75 6.51
N VAL A 8 -8.48 -6.11 5.56
CA VAL A 8 -7.01 -6.13 5.78
C VAL A 8 -6.47 -4.72 6.02
N ILE A 9 -6.88 -3.74 5.21
CA ILE A 9 -6.46 -2.34 5.35
C ILE A 9 -6.86 -1.78 6.71
N ALA A 10 -8.03 -2.18 7.23
CA ALA A 10 -8.52 -1.73 8.52
C ALA A 10 -7.65 -2.19 9.71
N LEU A 11 -6.83 -3.24 9.55
CA LEU A 11 -5.89 -3.69 10.58
C LEU A 11 -4.59 -2.86 10.62
N TRP A 12 -4.21 -2.18 9.54
CA TRP A 12 -2.91 -1.50 9.48
C TRP A 12 -2.68 -0.48 10.59
N PRO A 13 -3.66 0.36 10.96
CA PRO A 13 -3.46 1.34 12.03
C PRO A 13 -3.25 0.73 13.42
N SER A 14 -3.61 -0.55 13.64
CA SER A 14 -3.40 -1.24 14.92
C SER A 14 -1.99 -1.82 15.07
N LEU A 15 -1.30 -2.09 13.96
CA LEU A 15 0.05 -2.63 13.98
C LEU A 15 1.04 -1.74 14.75
N ASN A 16 2.06 -2.37 15.35
CA ASN A 16 3.07 -1.71 16.18
C ASN A 16 2.48 -0.96 17.39
N GLY A 17 1.49 -1.59 18.05
CA GLY A 17 0.75 -0.98 19.14
C GLY A 17 0.01 0.30 18.75
N GLY A 18 -0.39 0.44 17.48
CA GLY A 18 -1.03 1.64 16.94
C GLY A 18 -0.05 2.79 16.66
N THR A 19 1.25 2.55 16.72
CA THR A 19 2.25 3.59 16.45
C THR A 19 2.44 3.80 14.94
N VAL A 20 1.97 4.93 14.44
CA VAL A 20 2.11 5.34 13.04
C VAL A 20 3.48 5.98 12.81
N LEU A 21 4.18 5.58 11.75
CA LEU A 21 5.58 6.00 11.49
C LEU A 21 5.71 7.43 10.93
N SER A 22 4.64 8.05 10.47
CA SER A 22 4.65 9.39 9.87
C SER A 22 3.49 10.26 10.38
N ALA A 23 3.62 11.56 10.22
CA ALA A 23 2.54 12.52 10.46
C ALA A 23 1.55 12.59 9.27
N ASP A 24 0.44 13.31 9.46
CA ASP A 24 -0.53 13.62 8.40
C ASP A 24 0.06 14.57 7.35
N ASN A 25 -0.50 14.56 6.16
CA ASN A 25 -0.16 15.43 5.03
C ASN A 25 1.33 15.36 4.62
N GLN A 26 1.94 14.19 4.79
CA GLN A 26 3.30 13.96 4.31
C GLN A 26 3.26 13.46 2.87
N THR A 27 4.04 14.09 2.01
CA THR A 27 4.23 13.62 0.64
C THR A 27 4.98 12.29 0.65
N PHE A 28 4.54 11.34 -0.16
CA PHE A 28 5.21 10.06 -0.34
C PHE A 28 6.47 10.22 -1.18
N SER A 29 7.49 10.83 -0.59
CA SER A 29 8.78 11.10 -1.22
C SER A 29 9.78 9.97 -1.01
N THR A 30 10.83 9.94 -1.84
CA THR A 30 11.93 8.97 -1.69
C THR A 30 12.56 9.04 -0.29
N ALA A 31 12.72 10.24 0.28
CA ALA A 31 13.26 10.44 1.62
C ALA A 31 12.37 9.80 2.70
N ASN A 32 11.04 9.98 2.59
CA ASN A 32 10.08 9.41 3.54
C ASN A 32 10.00 7.88 3.42
N VAL A 33 10.10 7.33 2.21
CA VAL A 33 10.18 5.88 1.98
C VAL A 33 11.45 5.30 2.61
N HIS A 34 12.61 5.93 2.38
CA HIS A 34 13.85 5.51 3.02
C HIS A 34 13.79 5.59 4.55
N ALA A 35 13.17 6.63 5.10
CA ALA A 35 12.97 6.76 6.54
C ALA A 35 12.08 5.63 7.11
N ALA A 36 10.98 5.29 6.42
CA ALA A 36 10.11 4.19 6.80
C ALA A 36 10.86 2.85 6.77
N ILE A 37 11.60 2.57 5.70
CA ILE A 37 12.41 1.35 5.56
C ILE A 37 13.49 1.29 6.65
N SER A 38 14.17 2.39 6.93
CA SER A 38 15.20 2.45 7.98
C SER A 38 14.62 2.15 9.35
N ARG A 39 13.46 2.74 9.68
CA ARG A 39 12.75 2.49 10.95
C ARG A 39 12.30 1.03 11.06
N ALA A 40 11.73 0.46 10.00
CA ALA A 40 11.31 -0.93 9.97
C ALA A 40 12.50 -1.89 10.20
N LYS A 41 13.64 -1.63 9.57
CA LYS A 41 14.87 -2.42 9.75
C LYS A 41 15.47 -2.24 11.17
N ALA A 42 15.45 -1.02 11.70
CA ALA A 42 15.95 -0.74 13.06
C ALA A 42 15.07 -1.42 14.13
N ASN A 43 13.77 -1.56 13.89
CA ASN A 43 12.85 -2.25 14.77
C ASN A 43 12.72 -3.76 14.50
N ASN A 44 13.57 -4.31 13.61
CA ASN A 44 13.60 -5.74 13.28
C ASN A 44 12.25 -6.31 12.82
N PHE A 45 11.49 -5.58 11.98
CA PHE A 45 10.21 -6.06 11.48
C PHE A 45 10.31 -7.37 10.68
N GLY A 46 11.46 -7.67 10.09
CA GLY A 46 11.73 -8.91 9.36
C GLY A 46 12.60 -8.69 8.13
N ASN A 47 12.81 -9.78 7.39
CA ASN A 47 13.70 -9.77 6.22
C ASN A 47 12.97 -9.59 4.88
N GLN A 48 11.66 -9.85 4.84
CA GLN A 48 10.84 -9.78 3.63
C GLN A 48 9.82 -8.65 3.74
N LEU A 49 10.32 -7.44 3.86
CA LEU A 49 9.51 -6.24 3.96
C LEU A 49 8.83 -5.91 2.63
N TYR A 50 7.61 -5.42 2.73
CA TYR A 50 6.85 -4.82 1.63
C TYR A 50 6.16 -3.55 2.10
N ILE A 51 5.89 -2.67 1.15
CA ILE A 51 5.13 -1.45 1.36
C ILE A 51 3.89 -1.52 0.48
N ILE A 52 2.73 -1.17 1.03
CA ILE A 52 1.49 -0.99 0.26
C ILE A 52 0.96 0.42 0.53
N HIS A 53 0.64 1.15 -0.52
CA HIS A 53 0.02 2.47 -0.40
C HIS A 53 -0.93 2.76 -1.57
N HIS A 54 -1.67 3.86 -1.47
CA HIS A 54 -2.60 4.31 -2.51
C HIS A 54 -1.84 4.69 -3.80
N PRO A 55 -2.42 4.42 -4.99
CA PRO A 55 -1.77 4.75 -6.27
C PRO A 55 -1.36 6.21 -6.42
N ASN A 56 -2.16 7.16 -5.93
CA ASN A 56 -1.82 8.58 -5.99
C ASN A 56 -0.53 8.90 -5.21
N ALA A 57 -0.34 8.30 -4.03
CA ALA A 57 0.89 8.48 -3.26
C ALA A 57 2.11 7.90 -4.00
N VAL A 58 1.96 6.72 -4.60
CA VAL A 58 3.04 6.10 -5.38
C VAL A 58 3.35 6.89 -6.64
N ALA A 59 2.34 7.48 -7.28
CA ALA A 59 2.54 8.38 -8.42
C ALA A 59 3.32 9.66 -8.04
N GLU A 60 3.09 10.22 -6.83
CA GLU A 60 3.90 11.34 -6.32
C GLU A 60 5.38 10.95 -6.14
N LEU A 61 5.65 9.72 -5.69
CA LEU A 61 7.02 9.20 -5.62
C LEU A 61 7.68 9.15 -7.00
N SER A 62 6.95 8.69 -8.01
CA SER A 62 7.42 8.64 -9.40
C SER A 62 7.70 10.02 -9.96
N LYS A 63 6.79 10.98 -9.72
CA LYS A 63 6.92 12.37 -10.12
C LYS A 63 8.14 13.05 -9.48
N ALA A 64 8.34 12.84 -8.18
CA ALA A 64 9.51 13.39 -7.48
C ALA A 64 10.82 12.83 -8.04
N SER A 65 10.85 11.57 -8.42
CA SER A 65 12.03 10.94 -9.04
C SER A 65 12.29 11.47 -10.45
N ALA A 66 11.25 11.67 -11.26
CA ALA A 66 11.36 12.25 -12.59
C ALA A 66 11.89 13.69 -12.55
N THR A 67 11.36 14.53 -11.65
CA THR A 67 11.80 15.92 -11.48
C THR A 67 13.28 16.00 -11.05
N THR A 68 13.73 15.09 -10.20
CA THR A 68 15.14 15.02 -9.79
C THR A 68 16.04 14.62 -10.96
N ALA A 69 15.58 13.70 -11.81
CA ALA A 69 16.30 13.29 -13.01
C ALA A 69 16.44 14.44 -14.02
N ASP A 70 15.38 15.21 -14.25
CA ASP A 70 15.37 16.37 -15.13
C ASP A 70 16.33 17.47 -14.63
N THR A 71 16.31 17.74 -13.33
CA THR A 71 17.21 18.74 -12.72
C THR A 71 18.67 18.29 -12.81
N ALA A 72 18.96 17.02 -12.62
CA ALA A 72 20.30 16.47 -12.75
C ALA A 72 20.80 16.53 -14.20
N ALA A 73 19.95 16.23 -15.18
CA ALA A 73 20.27 16.36 -16.59
C ALA A 73 20.52 17.80 -17.00
N ALA A 74 19.71 18.75 -16.52
CA ALA A 74 19.90 20.19 -16.77
C ALA A 74 21.19 20.73 -16.13
N ALA A 75 21.66 20.15 -15.04
CA ALA A 75 22.92 20.49 -14.39
C ALA A 75 24.16 19.84 -15.05
N GLY A 76 23.98 19.11 -16.15
CA GLY A 76 25.09 18.41 -16.84
C GLY A 76 25.65 17.21 -16.07
N LEU A 77 24.95 16.78 -15.04
CA LEU A 77 25.29 15.57 -14.26
C LEU A 77 24.78 14.33 -14.99
N THR A 78 25.49 13.92 -16.03
CA THR A 78 25.23 12.65 -16.75
C THR A 78 25.64 11.44 -15.92
N ASN A 79 25.24 11.37 -14.69
CA ASN A 79 25.42 10.15 -13.91
C ASN A 79 24.25 9.20 -14.21
N GLY A 80 24.55 7.99 -14.67
CA GLY A 80 23.60 6.93 -14.97
C GLY A 80 22.60 6.56 -13.88
N TRP A 81 22.66 7.24 -12.75
CA TRP A 81 21.74 7.12 -11.62
C TRP A 81 20.31 7.56 -11.97
N SER A 82 20.14 8.62 -12.74
CA SER A 82 18.83 9.17 -13.07
C SER A 82 18.12 8.34 -14.13
N VAL A 83 18.86 7.78 -15.09
CA VAL A 83 18.32 6.93 -16.15
C VAL A 83 17.91 5.57 -15.58
N ASP A 84 18.70 4.99 -14.67
CA ASP A 84 18.38 3.74 -13.98
C ASP A 84 17.15 3.89 -13.07
N LEU A 85 16.98 5.02 -12.39
CA LEU A 85 15.80 5.30 -11.60
C LEU A 85 14.54 5.39 -12.47
N LEU A 86 14.59 6.12 -13.58
CA LEU A 86 13.49 6.23 -14.53
C LEU A 86 13.16 4.89 -15.18
N GLN A 87 14.14 4.14 -15.64
CA GLN A 87 13.92 2.78 -16.18
C GLN A 87 13.30 1.84 -15.14
N ASN A 88 13.68 1.99 -13.89
CA ASN A 88 13.14 1.19 -12.79
C ASN A 88 11.68 1.52 -12.49
N PHE A 89 11.24 2.77 -12.68
CA PHE A 89 9.84 3.15 -12.54
C PHE A 89 8.99 2.72 -13.74
N TYR A 90 9.50 2.83 -14.96
CA TYR A 90 8.77 2.43 -16.18
C TYR A 90 8.69 0.91 -16.40
N SER A 91 9.59 0.13 -15.83
CA SER A 91 9.59 -1.32 -15.95
C SER A 91 8.81 -2.08 -14.87
N GLY A 92 8.02 -1.36 -14.07
CA GLY A 92 7.34 -1.87 -12.88
C GLY A 92 8.11 -1.55 -11.60
N LEU A 93 7.37 -1.33 -10.52
CA LEU A 93 7.91 -0.94 -9.22
C LEU A 93 9.06 -1.87 -8.78
N ARG A 94 10.28 -1.43 -8.97
CA ARG A 94 11.44 -2.15 -8.46
C ARG A 94 11.61 -1.89 -6.96
N PRO A 95 12.12 -2.87 -6.22
CA PRO A 95 12.30 -2.72 -4.79
C PRO A 95 13.27 -1.57 -4.46
N ILE A 96 12.87 -0.68 -3.58
CA ILE A 96 13.73 0.34 -2.98
C ILE A 96 14.42 -0.29 -1.78
N ASN A 97 15.76 -0.33 -1.76
CA ASN A 97 16.53 -1.00 -0.69
C ASN A 97 16.10 -2.45 -0.42
N GLY A 98 15.67 -3.18 -1.46
CA GLY A 98 15.18 -4.55 -1.34
C GLY A 98 13.73 -4.67 -0.86
N VAL A 99 13.01 -3.56 -0.69
CA VAL A 99 11.60 -3.53 -0.26
C VAL A 99 10.71 -3.25 -1.48
N SER A 100 9.80 -4.17 -1.76
CA SER A 100 8.83 -4.01 -2.85
C SER A 100 7.71 -3.06 -2.45
N ILE A 101 7.27 -2.23 -3.40
CA ILE A 101 6.16 -1.30 -3.21
C ILE A 101 4.99 -1.77 -4.06
N PHE A 102 3.82 -1.86 -3.46
CA PHE A 102 2.56 -2.26 -4.09
C PHE A 102 1.52 -1.14 -3.97
N GLU A 103 0.56 -1.16 -4.86
CA GLU A 103 -0.53 -0.19 -4.92
C GLU A 103 -1.87 -0.84 -4.61
N ASP A 104 -2.70 -0.17 -3.80
CA ASP A 104 -4.08 -0.57 -3.56
C ASP A 104 -5.00 0.65 -3.56
N GLY A 105 -5.91 0.70 -4.53
CA GLY A 105 -6.92 1.76 -4.66
C GLY A 105 -8.08 1.67 -3.66
N ASN A 106 -8.12 0.64 -2.80
CA ASN A 106 -9.13 0.54 -1.74
C ASN A 106 -8.78 1.33 -0.48
N ILE A 107 -7.58 1.91 -0.42
CA ILE A 107 -7.15 2.77 0.68
C ILE A 107 -7.97 4.06 0.64
N GLY A 108 -8.76 4.30 1.67
CA GLY A 108 -9.57 5.51 1.80
C GLY A 108 -8.82 6.65 2.49
N LYS A 109 -9.33 7.88 2.28
CA LYS A 109 -8.88 9.06 3.02
C LYS A 109 -9.26 8.94 4.50
N ILE A 110 -8.38 9.41 5.36
CA ILE A 110 -8.66 9.61 6.78
C ILE A 110 -9.64 10.79 6.87
N SER A 111 -10.66 10.67 7.72
CA SER A 111 -11.83 11.58 7.74
C SER A 111 -11.51 13.07 7.92
N THR A 112 -10.33 13.42 8.40
CA THR A 112 -9.93 14.80 8.73
C THR A 112 -8.80 15.32 7.84
N THR A 113 -8.21 14.49 6.98
CA THR A 113 -7.03 14.85 6.19
C THR A 113 -7.09 14.21 4.81
N ASP A 114 -6.34 14.77 3.84
CA ASP A 114 -6.17 14.14 2.53
C ASP A 114 -5.18 12.96 2.55
N SER A 115 -4.80 12.50 3.73
CA SER A 115 -3.89 11.39 3.92
C SER A 115 -4.62 10.05 3.96
N GLY A 116 -3.94 8.98 3.54
CA GLY A 116 -4.36 7.60 3.68
C GLY A 116 -3.34 6.77 4.46
N TYR A 117 -3.82 5.68 5.06
CA TYR A 117 -2.93 4.72 5.68
C TYR A 117 -2.29 3.81 4.65
N GLY A 118 -0.97 3.79 4.60
CA GLY A 118 -0.19 2.71 4.01
C GLY A 118 0.39 1.83 5.09
N VAL A 119 1.02 0.75 4.69
CA VAL A 119 1.69 -0.19 5.60
C VAL A 119 3.08 -0.53 5.12
N ILE A 120 4.01 -0.65 6.05
CA ILE A 120 5.27 -1.35 5.88
C ILE A 120 5.28 -2.54 6.82
N ALA A 121 5.37 -3.74 6.29
CA ALA A 121 5.26 -4.96 7.07
C ALA A 121 6.07 -6.11 6.48
N ASP A 122 6.36 -7.09 7.33
CA ASP A 122 6.84 -8.41 6.90
C ASP A 122 5.65 -9.34 6.60
N LYS A 123 5.86 -10.38 5.82
CA LYS A 123 4.83 -11.37 5.48
C LYS A 123 4.19 -12.05 6.69
N THR A 124 4.89 -12.06 7.81
CA THR A 124 4.42 -12.69 9.05
C THR A 124 3.64 -11.74 9.97
N ALA A 125 3.46 -10.47 9.58
CA ALA A 125 2.72 -9.51 10.38
C ALA A 125 1.22 -9.80 10.43
N MET A 126 0.64 -10.25 9.31
CA MET A 126 -0.80 -10.46 9.16
C MET A 126 -1.10 -11.77 8.45
N ALA A 127 -2.28 -12.35 8.71
CA ALA A 127 -2.81 -13.50 8.00
C ALA A 127 -4.26 -13.30 7.59
N ALA A 128 -4.59 -13.78 6.41
CA ALA A 128 -5.95 -13.97 5.96
C ALA A 128 -6.27 -15.47 5.90
N LEU A 129 -7.30 -15.89 6.62
CA LEU A 129 -7.77 -17.25 6.62
C LEU A 129 -9.11 -17.34 5.86
N ASN A 130 -9.22 -18.26 4.93
CA ASN A 130 -10.46 -18.59 4.27
C ASN A 130 -10.97 -19.93 4.82
N SER A 131 -12.11 -19.92 5.49
CA SER A 131 -12.80 -21.12 5.95
C SER A 131 -13.62 -21.73 4.82
N VAL A 132 -14.35 -20.87 4.11
CA VAL A 132 -15.15 -21.27 2.95
C VAL A 132 -14.83 -20.32 1.80
N ASP A 133 -14.37 -20.90 0.70
CA ASP A 133 -14.18 -20.14 -0.53
C ASP A 133 -15.50 -19.60 -1.08
N THR A 134 -15.42 -18.53 -1.84
CA THR A 134 -16.60 -17.93 -2.45
C THR A 134 -17.32 -18.94 -3.32
N ARG A 135 -18.54 -19.30 -2.91
CA ARG A 135 -19.43 -20.16 -3.68
C ARG A 135 -20.73 -19.45 -4.01
N THR A 136 -21.30 -19.81 -5.14
CA THR A 136 -22.57 -19.27 -5.62
C THR A 136 -23.63 -20.35 -5.58
N GLU A 137 -24.73 -20.06 -4.92
CA GLU A 137 -25.92 -20.92 -4.89
C GLU A 137 -27.05 -20.24 -5.67
N ARG A 138 -27.80 -21.04 -6.43
CA ARG A 138 -28.94 -20.56 -7.21
C ARG A 138 -30.21 -21.19 -6.68
N GLN A 139 -31.19 -20.38 -6.36
CA GLN A 139 -32.54 -20.82 -6.00
C GLN A 139 -33.54 -20.19 -6.95
N ARG A 140 -34.45 -21.03 -7.49
CA ARG A 140 -35.58 -20.53 -8.26
C ARG A 140 -36.77 -20.27 -7.34
N ASP A 141 -37.19 -19.04 -7.24
CA ASP A 141 -38.44 -18.68 -6.59
C ASP A 141 -39.58 -18.71 -7.62
N ALA A 142 -40.45 -19.71 -7.48
CA ALA A 142 -41.56 -19.89 -8.39
C ALA A 142 -42.65 -18.83 -8.18
N SER A 143 -42.79 -18.28 -6.96
CA SER A 143 -43.79 -17.25 -6.62
C SER A 143 -43.45 -15.91 -7.26
N LEU A 144 -42.17 -15.54 -7.27
CA LEU A 144 -41.67 -14.30 -7.86
C LEU A 144 -41.29 -14.45 -9.34
N ARG A 145 -41.34 -15.67 -9.90
CA ARG A 145 -40.82 -16.00 -11.24
C ARG A 145 -39.40 -15.51 -11.48
N ALA A 146 -38.59 -15.46 -10.42
CA ALA A 146 -37.24 -14.97 -10.40
C ALA A 146 -36.24 -16.09 -10.03
N THR A 147 -34.98 -15.89 -10.36
CA THR A 147 -33.88 -16.72 -9.87
C THR A 147 -33.07 -15.89 -8.89
N GLU A 148 -32.98 -16.36 -7.67
CA GLU A 148 -32.13 -15.78 -6.64
C GLU A 148 -30.72 -16.39 -6.77
N VAL A 149 -29.71 -15.54 -6.69
CA VAL A 149 -28.29 -15.93 -6.70
C VAL A 149 -27.67 -15.42 -5.42
N VAL A 150 -27.27 -16.33 -4.55
CA VAL A 150 -26.62 -16.02 -3.28
C VAL A 150 -25.15 -16.37 -3.37
N MET A 151 -24.29 -15.43 -3.02
CA MET A 151 -22.84 -15.64 -2.90
C MET A 151 -22.46 -15.67 -1.43
N THR A 152 -21.86 -16.77 -1.00
CA THR A 152 -21.36 -16.93 0.37
C THR A 152 -19.85 -17.10 0.36
N ALA A 153 -19.17 -16.46 1.32
CA ALA A 153 -17.76 -16.65 1.61
C ALA A 153 -17.56 -16.47 3.11
N ASP A 154 -16.72 -17.31 3.69
CA ASP A 154 -16.35 -17.19 5.10
C ASP A 154 -14.83 -17.02 5.20
N TYR A 155 -14.40 -15.89 5.76
CA TYR A 155 -13.00 -15.54 5.90
C TYR A 155 -12.78 -14.70 7.16
N GLY A 156 -11.56 -14.70 7.65
CA GLY A 156 -11.12 -13.82 8.73
C GLY A 156 -9.74 -13.24 8.41
N VAL A 157 -9.48 -12.03 8.86
CA VAL A 157 -8.18 -11.39 8.81
C VAL A 157 -7.70 -11.12 10.21
N PHE A 158 -6.44 -11.43 10.46
CA PHE A 158 -5.86 -11.40 11.79
C PHE A 158 -4.47 -10.80 11.74
N GLU A 159 -4.14 -10.11 12.80
CA GLU A 159 -2.79 -9.73 13.12
C GLU A 159 -2.08 -10.92 13.78
N LEU A 160 -0.94 -11.34 13.23
CA LEU A 160 -0.16 -12.45 13.76
C LEU A 160 0.95 -11.98 14.70
N ASP A 161 1.64 -10.93 14.31
CA ASP A 161 2.75 -10.38 15.07
C ASP A 161 2.78 -8.86 14.90
N ASP A 162 2.30 -8.17 15.92
CA ASP A 162 2.20 -6.72 15.99
C ASP A 162 3.55 -6.02 15.78
N SER A 163 4.63 -6.66 16.21
CA SER A 163 5.98 -6.09 16.12
C SER A 163 6.59 -6.13 14.72
N ARG A 164 5.91 -6.73 13.73
CA ARG A 164 6.46 -6.96 12.39
C ARG A 164 5.87 -6.09 11.30
N GLY A 165 5.14 -5.07 11.65
CA GLY A 165 4.58 -4.11 10.71
C GLY A 165 4.22 -2.82 11.40
N ALA A 166 4.08 -1.77 10.62
CA ALA A 166 3.56 -0.49 11.11
C ALA A 166 2.84 0.26 10.00
N ALA A 167 1.81 1.00 10.38
CA ALA A 167 1.20 1.96 9.48
C ALA A 167 2.07 3.19 9.30
N PHE A 168 1.96 3.81 8.14
CA PHE A 168 2.43 5.17 7.90
C PHE A 168 1.39 5.92 7.08
N ARG A 169 1.40 7.24 7.16
CA ARG A 169 0.45 8.10 6.46
C ARG A 169 1.17 8.84 5.35
N ALA A 170 0.51 8.96 4.21
CA ALA A 170 0.93 9.87 3.16
C ALA A 170 -0.30 10.48 2.49
N GLU A 171 -0.09 11.62 1.85
CA GLU A 171 -1.11 12.31 1.08
C GLU A 171 -1.58 11.44 -0.10
N ILE A 172 -2.89 11.32 -0.25
CA ILE A 172 -3.54 10.55 -1.33
C ILE A 172 -4.52 11.42 -2.12
N GLY A 173 -4.41 12.74 -1.99
CA GLY A 173 -5.18 13.70 -2.78
C GLY A 173 -5.02 13.47 -4.28
N ASP A 174 -5.97 13.98 -5.06
CA ASP A 174 -5.89 13.88 -6.51
C ASP A 174 -4.72 14.70 -7.04
N LEU A 175 -3.95 14.08 -7.92
CA LEU A 175 -2.86 14.73 -8.61
C LEU A 175 -3.40 15.82 -9.54
N SER A 176 -2.86 17.01 -9.45
CA SER A 176 -3.18 18.08 -10.40
C SER A 176 -2.53 17.80 -11.76
N PHE A 177 -3.34 17.89 -12.81
CA PHE A 177 -2.81 17.96 -14.18
C PHE A 177 -2.18 19.34 -14.38
N SER A 178 -0.92 19.38 -14.73
CA SER A 178 -0.16 20.59 -15.07
C SER A 178 0.14 20.61 -16.56
#